data_0ca95dfde9af787169db1016f096e5b9
#
_entry.id   0ca95dfde9af787169db1016f096e5b9
#
_cell.length_a   1.000
_cell.length_b   1.000
_cell.length_c   1.000
_cell.angle_alpha   90.00
_cell.angle_beta   90.00
_cell.angle_gamma   90.00
#
_symmetry.space_group_name_H-M   'P 1'
#
loop_
_entity.id
_entity.type
_entity.pdbx_description
1 polymer ?
#
loop_
_entity_poly.entity_id
_entity_poly.type
_entity_poly.pdbx_seq_one_letter_code
_entity_poly.pdbx_strand_id
1 'polypeptide(L)'
;MSSLTKADWDSKLPIYKISQQKLHNQGIRCLLLDVDGTLLNRNTNKIPTEVKRWIKKSQTLFKLYLVSNNPSEKRISNIGNQLGISYKFKALKPSKKVTLEIINMMNETHKKTAIIGDRIFTDIIVGNRCKIKTILVSRLNREGLPVRINLTLVFEKFLSTLIF
;
A
#
# COMPACT_ATOMS: atom_id res chain seq x y z
N MET A 1 -17.62 16.60 -1.54
CA MET A 1 -17.48 15.15 -1.31
C MET A 1 -16.12 14.73 -1.83
N SER A 2 -15.25 14.12 -1.01
CA SER A 2 -14.00 13.55 -1.55
C SER A 2 -14.38 12.33 -2.39
N SER A 3 -13.99 12.31 -3.65
CA SER A 3 -14.19 11.16 -4.53
C SER A 3 -13.50 9.93 -3.89
N LEU A 4 -14.18 8.79 -3.82
CA LEU A 4 -13.62 7.53 -3.31
C LEU A 4 -12.34 7.10 -4.04
N THR A 5 -12.16 7.59 -5.25
CA THR A 5 -11.02 7.27 -6.13
C THR A 5 -9.85 8.24 -6.03
N LYS A 6 -10.01 9.35 -5.29
CA LYS A 6 -8.95 10.34 -5.13
C LYS A 6 -8.04 9.97 -3.96
N ALA A 7 -6.74 9.80 -4.23
CA ALA A 7 -5.75 9.63 -3.17
C ALA A 7 -5.48 10.96 -2.45
N ASP A 8 -5.25 10.90 -1.12
CA ASP A 8 -4.80 12.07 -0.35
C ASP A 8 -3.41 12.53 -0.80
N TRP A 9 -2.58 11.59 -1.26
CA TRP A 9 -1.28 11.85 -1.85
C TRP A 9 -1.03 10.93 -3.05
N ASP A 10 -1.16 11.44 -4.28
CA ASP A 10 -0.67 10.82 -5.51
C ASP A 10 0.80 11.22 -5.68
N SER A 11 1.70 10.37 -5.19
CA SER A 11 3.12 10.72 -5.06
C SER A 11 3.89 10.73 -6.38
N LYS A 12 3.44 9.97 -7.39
CA LYS A 12 4.17 9.66 -8.63
C LYS A 12 5.54 9.02 -8.41
N LEU A 13 5.85 8.61 -7.20
CA LEU A 13 7.11 8.04 -6.77
C LEU A 13 6.94 6.58 -6.36
N PRO A 14 7.98 5.73 -6.49
CA PRO A 14 7.97 4.40 -5.90
C PRO A 14 8.00 4.50 -4.36
N ILE A 15 7.54 3.44 -3.68
CA ILE A 15 7.40 3.44 -2.22
C ILE A 15 8.70 3.84 -1.50
N TYR A 16 9.85 3.38 -1.98
CA TYR A 16 11.15 3.66 -1.35
C TYR A 16 11.62 5.12 -1.47
N LYS A 17 10.89 5.96 -2.21
CA LYS A 17 11.09 7.43 -2.27
C LYS A 17 10.08 8.20 -1.42
N ILE A 18 9.11 7.52 -0.79
CA ILE A 18 8.14 8.17 0.10
C ILE A 18 8.85 8.60 1.39
N SER A 19 8.71 9.89 1.73
CA SER A 19 9.30 10.45 2.95
C SER A 19 8.58 9.94 4.20
N GLN A 20 9.26 9.10 4.97
CA GLN A 20 8.78 8.59 6.25
C GLN A 20 8.64 9.70 7.28
N GLN A 21 9.58 10.64 7.32
CA GLN A 21 9.53 11.78 8.21
C GLN A 21 8.30 12.66 7.96
N LYS A 22 7.93 12.88 6.70
CA LYS A 22 6.72 13.64 6.34
C LYS A 22 5.46 12.94 6.88
N LEU A 23 5.35 11.63 6.73
CA LEU A 23 4.22 10.85 7.25
C LEU A 23 4.18 10.88 8.79
N HIS A 24 5.32 10.69 9.43
CA HIS A 24 5.42 10.73 10.89
C HIS A 24 5.02 12.11 11.46
N ASN A 25 5.47 13.19 10.82
CA ASN A 25 5.12 14.56 11.20
C ASN A 25 3.62 14.87 10.99
N GLN A 26 2.96 14.17 10.08
CA GLN A 26 1.50 14.24 9.89
C GLN A 26 0.71 13.38 10.90
N GLY A 27 1.37 12.81 11.90
CA GLY A 27 0.74 12.01 12.95
C GLY A 27 0.49 10.56 12.59
N ILE A 28 0.96 10.07 11.43
CA ILE A 28 0.83 8.65 11.07
C ILE A 28 1.73 7.81 11.98
N ARG A 29 1.20 6.66 12.42
CA ARG A 29 1.88 5.70 13.30
C ARG A 29 1.75 4.26 12.81
N CYS A 30 0.81 3.99 11.88
CA CYS A 30 0.61 2.68 11.28
C CYS A 30 0.57 2.80 9.76
N LEU A 31 1.29 1.91 9.07
CA LEU A 31 1.26 1.79 7.61
C LEU A 31 0.77 0.42 7.19
N LEU A 32 -0.31 0.41 6.44
CA LEU A 32 -0.80 -0.75 5.71
C LEU A 32 -0.18 -0.72 4.31
N LEU A 33 0.54 -1.77 3.95
CA LEU A 33 1.33 -1.82 2.72
C LEU A 33 0.75 -2.86 1.77
N ASP A 34 0.36 -2.44 0.57
CA ASP A 34 0.14 -3.39 -0.51
C ASP A 34 1.46 -4.05 -0.93
N VAL A 35 1.37 -5.22 -1.56
CA VAL A 35 2.54 -6.04 -1.87
C VAL A 35 2.87 -6.01 -3.37
N ASP A 36 1.99 -6.57 -4.19
CA ASP A 36 2.22 -6.80 -5.62
C ASP A 36 2.12 -5.52 -6.45
N GLY A 37 3.23 -5.03 -6.93
CA GLY A 37 3.37 -3.75 -7.62
C GLY A 37 3.87 -2.63 -6.72
N THR A 38 3.66 -2.72 -5.41
CA THR A 38 4.04 -1.71 -4.42
C THR A 38 5.41 -1.98 -3.81
N LEU A 39 5.63 -3.16 -3.22
CA LEU A 39 6.90 -3.55 -2.61
C LEU A 39 7.81 -4.31 -3.58
N LEU A 40 7.23 -5.07 -4.49
CA LEU A 40 7.95 -5.82 -5.52
C LEU A 40 7.02 -6.11 -6.69
N ASN A 41 7.59 -6.49 -7.82
CA ASN A 41 6.81 -6.94 -8.98
C ASN A 41 6.09 -8.27 -8.69
N ARG A 42 4.88 -8.44 -9.20
CA ARG A 42 4.04 -9.64 -9.02
C ARG A 42 4.73 -10.94 -9.47
N ASN A 43 5.61 -10.87 -10.47
CA ASN A 43 6.24 -12.03 -11.08
C ASN A 43 7.62 -12.36 -10.48
N THR A 44 7.97 -11.81 -9.32
CA THR A 44 9.21 -12.10 -8.61
C THR A 44 8.98 -12.22 -7.11
N ASN A 45 9.82 -12.98 -6.43
CA ASN A 45 9.90 -13.05 -4.97
C ASN A 45 11.09 -12.25 -4.42
N LYS A 46 11.89 -11.65 -5.30
CA LYS A 46 13.04 -10.84 -4.93
C LYS A 46 12.59 -9.43 -4.58
N ILE A 47 12.71 -9.06 -3.30
CA ILE A 47 12.41 -7.72 -2.83
C ILE A 47 13.58 -6.81 -3.16
N PRO A 48 13.36 -5.65 -3.83
CA PRO A 48 14.44 -4.70 -4.15
C PRO A 48 15.16 -4.21 -2.89
N THR A 49 16.48 -3.97 -2.99
CA THR A 49 17.30 -3.51 -1.86
C THR A 49 16.82 -2.18 -1.29
N GLU A 50 16.41 -1.27 -2.15
CA GLU A 50 15.85 0.04 -1.77
C GLU A 50 14.58 -0.12 -0.93
N VAL A 51 13.69 -1.06 -1.32
CA VAL A 51 12.47 -1.38 -0.56
C VAL A 51 12.83 -1.96 0.80
N LYS A 52 13.76 -2.93 0.87
CA LYS A 52 14.22 -3.49 2.16
C LYS A 52 14.77 -2.40 3.09
N ARG A 53 15.58 -1.49 2.56
CA ARG A 53 16.15 -0.37 3.31
C ARG A 53 15.06 0.57 3.81
N TRP A 54 14.09 0.90 2.95
CA TRP A 54 12.96 1.74 3.30
C TRP A 54 12.09 1.09 4.39
N ILE A 55 11.77 -0.20 4.28
CA ILE A 55 11.03 -0.97 5.28
C ILE A 55 11.75 -0.96 6.62
N LYS A 56 13.06 -1.29 6.64
CA LYS A 56 13.86 -1.30 7.87
C LYS A 56 13.81 0.04 8.60
N LYS A 57 13.92 1.15 7.87
CA LYS A 57 13.77 2.49 8.43
C LYS A 57 12.34 2.77 8.89
N SER A 58 11.32 2.30 8.13
CA SER A 58 9.91 2.51 8.51
C SER A 58 9.54 1.77 9.80
N GLN A 59 10.12 0.60 10.07
CA GLN A 59 9.87 -0.16 11.30
C GLN A 59 10.30 0.58 12.57
N THR A 60 11.20 1.57 12.49
CA THR A 60 11.58 2.40 13.65
C THR A 60 10.57 3.52 13.95
N LEU A 61 9.69 3.84 13.01
CA LEU A 61 8.75 4.97 13.11
C LEU A 61 7.28 4.54 13.14
N PHE A 62 6.97 3.37 12.58
CA PHE A 62 5.61 2.93 12.34
C PHE A 62 5.41 1.46 12.69
N LYS A 63 4.20 1.11 13.11
CA LYS A 63 3.71 -0.26 13.01
C LYS A 63 3.43 -0.57 11.54
N LEU A 64 3.90 -1.71 11.04
CA LEU A 64 3.74 -2.10 9.63
C LEU A 64 2.89 -3.36 9.52
N TYR A 65 2.05 -3.42 8.48
CA TYR A 65 1.26 -4.60 8.14
C TYR A 65 1.12 -4.75 6.63
N LEU A 66 1.30 -5.96 6.10
CA LEU A 66 1.11 -6.24 4.67
C LEU A 66 -0.35 -6.62 4.41
N VAL A 67 -0.98 -5.96 3.42
CA VAL A 67 -2.40 -6.17 3.08
C VAL A 67 -2.53 -6.43 1.59
N SER A 68 -2.59 -7.71 1.19
CA SER A 68 -2.57 -8.12 -0.22
C SER A 68 -3.84 -8.82 -0.66
N ASN A 69 -4.29 -8.52 -1.89
CA ASN A 69 -5.36 -9.29 -2.56
C ASN A 69 -4.84 -10.59 -3.21
N ASN A 70 -3.54 -10.84 -3.17
CA ASN A 70 -2.97 -12.06 -3.73
C ASN A 70 -3.55 -13.29 -3.02
N PRO A 71 -4.04 -14.32 -3.76
CA PRO A 71 -4.60 -15.53 -3.16
C PRO A 71 -3.54 -16.49 -2.60
N SER A 72 -2.27 -16.35 -2.97
CA SER A 72 -1.19 -17.23 -2.54
C SER A 72 -0.68 -16.86 -1.16
N GLU A 73 -1.12 -17.60 -0.14
CA GLU A 73 -0.60 -17.47 1.21
C GLU A 73 0.90 -17.71 1.26
N LYS A 74 1.38 -18.78 0.60
CA LYS A 74 2.82 -19.11 0.52
C LYS A 74 3.67 -17.94 0.02
N ARG A 75 3.18 -17.19 -0.98
CA ARG A 75 3.88 -16.00 -1.49
C ARG A 75 3.91 -14.88 -0.46
N ILE A 76 2.75 -14.52 0.09
CA ILE A 76 2.65 -13.37 1.00
C ILE A 76 3.33 -13.65 2.33
N SER A 77 3.23 -14.88 2.87
CA SER A 77 3.98 -15.28 4.08
C SER A 77 5.49 -15.22 3.87
N ASN A 78 5.99 -15.70 2.73
CA ASN A 78 7.41 -15.61 2.42
C ASN A 78 7.90 -14.16 2.40
N ILE A 79 7.14 -13.23 1.80
CA ILE A 79 7.49 -11.81 1.77
C ILE A 79 7.43 -11.21 3.17
N GLY A 80 6.37 -11.51 3.94
CA GLY A 80 6.23 -11.08 5.33
C GLY A 80 7.40 -11.53 6.20
N ASN A 81 7.79 -12.80 6.09
CA ASN A 81 8.92 -13.38 6.83
C ASN A 81 10.26 -12.72 6.44
N GLN A 82 10.50 -12.48 5.14
CA GLN A 82 11.71 -11.79 4.69
C GLN A 82 11.83 -10.36 5.24
N LEU A 83 10.70 -9.69 5.48
CA LEU A 83 10.64 -8.31 5.95
C LEU A 83 10.43 -8.19 7.47
N GLY A 84 10.10 -9.30 8.15
CA GLY A 84 9.72 -9.28 9.57
C GLY A 84 8.41 -8.51 9.82
N ILE A 85 7.43 -8.63 8.93
CA ILE A 85 6.16 -7.89 8.98
C ILE A 85 4.99 -8.87 8.94
N SER A 86 4.02 -8.70 9.83
CA SER A 86 2.76 -9.43 9.81
C SER A 86 1.98 -9.14 8.52
N TYR A 87 1.20 -10.11 8.06
CA TYR A 87 0.56 -10.03 6.76
C TYR A 87 -0.87 -10.57 6.74
N LYS A 88 -1.64 -10.13 5.75
CA LYS A 88 -2.92 -10.72 5.34
C LYS A 88 -2.93 -10.90 3.83
N PHE A 89 -3.09 -12.15 3.38
CA PHE A 89 -3.42 -12.49 2.00
C PHE A 89 -4.94 -12.51 1.81
N LYS A 90 -5.42 -12.54 0.55
CA LYS A 90 -6.86 -12.48 0.21
C LYS A 90 -7.61 -11.39 1.01
N ALA A 91 -7.03 -10.19 1.08
CA ALA A 91 -7.59 -9.08 1.86
C ALA A 91 -8.90 -8.51 1.29
N LEU A 92 -9.27 -8.91 0.07
CA LEU A 92 -10.53 -8.57 -0.61
C LEU A 92 -10.75 -7.04 -0.75
N LYS A 93 -9.64 -6.25 -0.85
CA LYS A 93 -9.74 -4.82 -1.17
C LYS A 93 -10.50 -4.65 -2.52
N PRO A 94 -11.48 -3.77 -2.63
CA PRO A 94 -11.81 -2.63 -1.80
C PRO A 94 -12.83 -2.86 -0.67
N SER A 95 -13.15 -4.11 -0.28
CA SER A 95 -13.93 -4.36 0.93
C SER A 95 -13.18 -3.86 2.16
N LYS A 96 -13.87 -3.12 3.03
CA LYS A 96 -13.26 -2.53 4.22
C LYS A 96 -13.09 -3.50 5.40
N LYS A 97 -13.78 -4.66 5.38
CA LYS A 97 -13.85 -5.59 6.51
C LYS A 97 -12.47 -5.95 7.04
N VAL A 98 -11.64 -6.56 6.21
CA VAL A 98 -10.28 -7.02 6.59
C VAL A 98 -9.38 -5.85 7.01
N THR A 99 -9.46 -4.71 6.31
CA THR A 99 -8.66 -3.52 6.65
C THR A 99 -9.02 -2.97 8.03
N LEU A 100 -10.30 -2.92 8.39
CA LEU A 100 -10.74 -2.49 9.72
C LEU A 100 -10.33 -3.47 10.83
N GLU A 101 -10.43 -4.79 10.56
CA GLU A 101 -9.95 -5.82 11.49
C GLU A 101 -8.45 -5.64 11.80
N ILE A 102 -7.64 -5.35 10.76
CA ILE A 102 -6.19 -5.12 10.92
C ILE A 102 -5.94 -3.85 11.75
N ILE A 103 -6.61 -2.74 11.47
CA ILE A 103 -6.46 -1.48 12.21
C ILE A 103 -6.76 -1.70 13.70
N ASN A 104 -7.84 -2.40 14.01
CA ASN A 104 -8.22 -2.74 15.38
C ASN A 104 -7.17 -3.65 16.05
N MET A 105 -6.71 -4.69 15.35
CA MET A 105 -5.66 -5.60 15.84
C MET A 105 -4.35 -4.88 16.12
N MET A 106 -4.00 -3.89 15.30
CA MET A 106 -2.80 -3.06 15.49
C MET A 106 -2.94 -2.04 16.62
N ASN A 107 -4.14 -1.96 17.23
CA ASN A 107 -4.48 -1.00 18.28
C ASN A 107 -4.13 0.44 17.86
N GLU A 108 -4.63 0.82 16.68
CA GLU A 108 -4.43 2.17 16.12
C GLU A 108 -5.75 2.82 15.68
N THR A 109 -5.72 4.13 15.57
CA THR A 109 -6.86 4.90 15.09
C THR A 109 -6.79 5.12 13.58
N HIS A 110 -7.95 5.34 12.96
CA HIS A 110 -8.03 5.69 11.54
C HIS A 110 -7.18 6.92 11.18
N LYS A 111 -7.19 7.94 12.04
CA LYS A 111 -6.42 9.18 11.83
C LYS A 111 -4.89 8.99 11.86
N LYS A 112 -4.41 7.94 12.54
CA LYS A 112 -2.99 7.61 12.65
C LYS A 112 -2.55 6.51 11.68
N THR A 113 -3.46 6.02 10.83
CA THR A 113 -3.20 4.95 9.89
C THR A 113 -3.17 5.48 8.45
N ALA A 114 -2.24 4.97 7.65
CA ALA A 114 -2.20 5.19 6.21
C ALA A 114 -2.12 3.87 5.47
N ILE A 115 -2.67 3.83 4.25
CA ILE A 115 -2.46 2.75 3.28
C ILE A 115 -1.60 3.25 2.12
N ILE A 116 -0.63 2.45 1.71
CA ILE A 116 0.25 2.72 0.57
C ILE A 116 0.06 1.60 -0.45
N GLY A 117 -0.31 1.95 -1.68
CA GLY A 117 -0.52 1.00 -2.76
C GLY A 117 -0.39 1.62 -4.13
N ASP A 118 -0.38 0.78 -5.18
CA ASP A 118 -0.21 1.19 -6.58
C ASP A 118 -1.52 1.23 -7.39
N ARG A 119 -2.67 0.90 -6.76
CA ARG A 119 -3.95 0.77 -7.45
C ARG A 119 -5.07 1.59 -6.81
N ILE A 120 -5.82 2.30 -7.68
CA ILE A 120 -6.94 3.13 -7.24
C ILE A 120 -8.10 2.26 -6.74
N PHE A 121 -8.54 1.28 -7.55
CA PHE A 121 -9.74 0.50 -7.25
C PHE A 121 -9.62 -0.51 -6.10
N THR A 122 -8.42 -0.75 -5.62
CA THR A 122 -8.20 -1.58 -4.44
C THR A 122 -7.73 -0.74 -3.26
N ASP A 123 -6.55 -0.13 -3.35
CA ASP A 123 -5.86 0.47 -2.21
C ASP A 123 -6.43 1.84 -1.83
N ILE A 124 -6.69 2.68 -2.83
CA ILE A 124 -7.20 4.03 -2.55
C ILE A 124 -8.67 3.96 -2.13
N ILE A 125 -9.50 3.17 -2.85
CA ILE A 125 -10.90 3.02 -2.46
C ILE A 125 -11.04 2.41 -1.06
N VAL A 126 -10.29 1.35 -0.71
CA VAL A 126 -10.41 0.78 0.64
C VAL A 126 -9.95 1.77 1.71
N GLY A 127 -8.86 2.51 1.45
CA GLY A 127 -8.39 3.54 2.37
C GLY A 127 -9.43 4.64 2.61
N ASN A 128 -10.01 5.19 1.55
CA ASN A 128 -11.06 6.20 1.63
C ASN A 128 -12.32 5.66 2.33
N ARG A 129 -12.73 4.43 2.04
CA ARG A 129 -13.87 3.77 2.73
C ARG A 129 -13.60 3.53 4.21
N CYS A 130 -12.35 3.28 4.59
CA CYS A 130 -11.92 3.14 5.99
C CYS A 130 -11.62 4.48 6.66
N LYS A 131 -11.68 5.61 5.93
CA LYS A 131 -11.32 6.95 6.43
C LYS A 131 -9.90 7.01 7.00
N ILE A 132 -8.96 6.30 6.35
CA ILE A 132 -7.52 6.36 6.62
C ILE A 132 -6.81 7.13 5.51
N LYS A 133 -5.59 7.61 5.78
CA LYS A 133 -4.80 8.33 4.77
C LYS A 133 -4.42 7.41 3.63
N THR A 134 -4.57 7.89 2.39
CA THR A 134 -4.30 7.12 1.17
C THR A 134 -3.11 7.68 0.40
N ILE A 135 -2.16 6.81 0.05
CA ILE A 135 -0.94 7.17 -0.69
C ILE A 135 -0.83 6.27 -1.92
N LEU A 136 -0.96 6.88 -3.09
CA LEU A 136 -0.78 6.21 -4.36
C LEU A 136 0.69 6.33 -4.78
N VAL A 137 1.30 5.18 -5.08
CA VAL A 137 2.72 5.10 -5.49
C VAL A 137 2.85 4.55 -6.91
N SER A 138 4.02 4.77 -7.51
CA SER A 138 4.36 4.17 -8.82
C SER A 138 4.62 2.68 -8.66
N ARG A 139 4.03 1.89 -9.56
CA ARG A 139 4.24 0.43 -9.63
C ARG A 139 5.71 0.10 -9.93
N LEU A 140 6.21 -0.98 -9.32
CA LEU A 140 7.55 -1.50 -9.56
C LEU A 140 7.56 -2.58 -10.66
N ASN A 141 8.56 -2.52 -11.55
CA ASN A 141 8.88 -3.55 -12.53
C ASN A 141 9.72 -4.69 -11.89
N ARG A 142 10.18 -5.65 -12.67
CA ARG A 142 10.95 -6.81 -12.18
C ARG A 142 12.30 -6.42 -11.56
N GLU A 143 12.90 -5.35 -12.03
CA GLU A 143 14.17 -4.79 -11.56
C GLU A 143 14.00 -3.91 -10.30
N GLY A 144 12.75 -3.69 -9.86
CA GLY A 144 12.43 -2.82 -8.72
C GLY A 144 12.41 -1.33 -9.06
N LEU A 145 12.39 -0.99 -10.35
CA LEU A 145 12.30 0.39 -10.83
C LEU A 145 10.83 0.79 -11.06
N PRO A 146 10.49 2.09 -10.94
CA PRO A 146 9.13 2.55 -11.21
C PRO A 146 8.77 2.37 -12.69
N VAL A 147 7.58 1.85 -12.94
CA VAL A 147 7.02 1.75 -14.29
C VAL A 147 6.63 3.15 -14.78
N ARG A 148 7.19 3.60 -15.90
CA ARG A 148 6.93 4.93 -16.47
C ARG A 148 5.47 5.10 -16.91
N ILE A 149 4.90 4.07 -17.56
CA ILE A 149 3.50 4.04 -18.00
C ILE A 149 2.84 2.83 -17.36
N ASN A 150 1.97 3.07 -16.40
CA ASN A 150 1.15 2.02 -15.78
C ASN A 150 -0.23 2.02 -16.46
N LEU A 151 -0.40 1.18 -17.47
CA LEU A 151 -1.66 1.08 -18.24
C LEU A 151 -2.86 0.75 -17.34
N THR A 152 -2.67 -0.07 -16.30
CA THR A 152 -3.72 -0.37 -15.32
C THR A 152 -4.16 0.90 -14.59
N LEU A 153 -3.20 1.71 -14.14
CA LEU A 153 -3.49 2.98 -13.45
C LEU A 153 -4.14 4.01 -14.39
N VAL A 154 -3.69 4.08 -15.66
CA VAL A 154 -4.30 4.94 -16.67
C VAL A 154 -5.75 4.55 -16.88
N PHE A 155 -6.04 3.27 -17.04
CA PHE A 155 -7.39 2.75 -17.19
C PHE A 155 -8.26 2.99 -15.94
N GLU A 156 -7.73 2.75 -14.75
CA GLU A 156 -8.42 3.03 -13.49
C GLU A 156 -8.76 4.53 -13.33
N LYS A 157 -7.84 5.43 -13.70
CA LYS A 157 -8.08 6.88 -13.71
C LYS A 157 -9.17 7.26 -14.71
N PHE A 158 -9.13 6.71 -15.93
CA PHE A 158 -10.15 6.95 -16.95
C PHE A 158 -11.54 6.48 -16.46
N LEU A 159 -11.65 5.25 -15.96
CA LEU A 159 -12.91 4.75 -15.42
C LEU A 159 -13.41 5.57 -14.21
N SER A 160 -12.51 6.03 -13.36
CA SER A 160 -12.90 6.83 -12.19
C SER A 160 -13.51 8.17 -12.56
N THR A 161 -13.14 8.75 -13.72
CA THR A 161 -13.76 9.99 -14.22
C THR A 161 -15.12 9.78 -14.85
N LEU A 162 -15.45 8.52 -15.25
CA LEU A 162 -16.75 8.19 -15.85
C LEU A 162 -17.78 7.74 -14.80
N ILE A 163 -17.34 7.15 -13.69
CA ILE A 163 -18.23 6.50 -12.71
C ILE A 163 -18.46 7.37 -11.47
N PHE A 164 -17.52 8.26 -11.14
CA PHE A 164 -17.53 9.10 -9.94
C PHE A 164 -17.34 10.59 -10.26
#